data_5a9996a949ac6eb2cda8e125ba47bd51
#
_entry.id   5a9996a949ac6eb2cda8e125ba47bd51
#
_cell.length_a   1.000
_cell.length_b   1.000
_cell.length_c   1.000
_cell.angle_alpha   90.00
_cell.angle_beta   90.00
_cell.angle_gamma   90.00
#
_symmetry.space_group_name_H-M   'P 1'
#
loop_
_entity.id
_entity.type
_entity.pdbx_description
1 polymer ?
#
loop_
_entity_poly.entity_id
_entity_poly.type
_entity_poly.pdbx_seq_one_letter_code
_entity_poly.pdbx_strand_id
1 'polypeptide(L)'
;SKDGLKFTFHQRKGVKFHNGEELKADDVLFTINKMMDKKAANINSYQFEMIKGAKEVLAGKADKVSGVKVIDDYTVELTLSYPYAPFLASLTSAPASIFNRKAVEEGGDKFGFDPEYTVGTGYMKFKDWTQDKEINLVRTDDYFNDPAKISGVRYLMNIDKSTRRMMFENGELDYMPIDKTIYDTYVNDPLWKDNLIKFLAPSMDYLIFNQNDPNMAKVDIRQAVTKAINREVFNQT
;
A
#
# COMPACT_ATOMS: atom_id res chain seq x y z
N SER A 1 -12.53 -16.19 -15.55
CA SER A 1 -12.99 -17.56 -15.94
C SER A 1 -13.89 -18.16 -14.87
N LYS A 2 -14.70 -19.17 -15.23
CA LYS A 2 -15.62 -19.83 -14.29
C LYS A 2 -14.92 -20.61 -13.18
N ASP A 3 -13.70 -21.05 -13.43
CA ASP A 3 -12.86 -21.77 -12.46
C ASP A 3 -12.11 -20.84 -11.47
N GLY A 4 -12.28 -19.52 -11.63
CA GLY A 4 -11.61 -18.53 -10.77
C GLY A 4 -10.10 -18.41 -10.98
N LEU A 5 -9.54 -18.97 -12.06
CA LEU A 5 -8.11 -19.00 -12.31
C LEU A 5 -7.63 -17.89 -13.24
N LYS A 6 -8.48 -17.43 -14.19
CA LYS A 6 -8.08 -16.45 -15.19
C LYS A 6 -8.86 -15.14 -15.05
N PHE A 7 -8.14 -14.05 -15.09
CA PHE A 7 -8.67 -12.68 -15.02
C PHE A 7 -8.11 -11.88 -16.19
N THR A 8 -8.97 -11.32 -17.01
CA THR A 8 -8.60 -10.44 -18.11
C THR A 8 -8.95 -9.01 -17.73
N PHE A 9 -7.98 -8.12 -17.80
CA PHE A 9 -8.12 -6.70 -17.49
C PHE A 9 -7.97 -5.89 -18.75
N HIS A 10 -8.94 -5.01 -19.01
CA HIS A 10 -8.90 -4.03 -20.08
C HIS A 10 -8.61 -2.67 -19.46
N GLN A 11 -7.44 -2.14 -19.76
CA GLN A 11 -6.99 -0.85 -19.25
C GLN A 11 -7.65 0.29 -20.01
N ARG A 12 -7.87 1.41 -19.31
CA ARG A 12 -8.30 2.65 -19.95
C ARG A 12 -7.16 3.18 -20.81
N LYS A 13 -7.47 3.53 -22.07
CA LYS A 13 -6.53 4.18 -23.00
C LYS A 13 -6.31 5.64 -22.60
N GLY A 14 -5.14 6.19 -22.90
CA GLY A 14 -4.80 7.58 -22.67
C GLY A 14 -4.48 7.94 -21.22
N VAL A 15 -4.41 6.95 -20.29
CA VAL A 15 -3.95 7.19 -18.92
C VAL A 15 -2.45 7.45 -18.95
N LYS A 16 -2.03 8.59 -18.38
CA LYS A 16 -0.63 8.97 -18.35
C LYS A 16 -0.05 8.86 -16.95
N PHE A 17 1.19 8.43 -16.89
CA PHE A 17 2.03 8.63 -15.71
C PHE A 17 2.38 10.12 -15.53
N HIS A 18 2.81 10.51 -14.36
CA HIS A 18 3.18 11.89 -14.03
C HIS A 18 4.34 12.46 -14.88
N ASN A 19 5.12 11.60 -15.51
CA ASN A 19 6.16 11.97 -16.48
C ASN A 19 5.64 12.13 -17.93
N GLY A 20 4.33 11.94 -18.15
CA GLY A 20 3.66 12.07 -19.45
C GLY A 20 3.62 10.80 -20.30
N GLU A 21 4.30 9.73 -19.90
CA GLU A 21 4.24 8.43 -20.61
C GLU A 21 2.89 7.76 -20.43
N GLU A 22 2.37 7.12 -21.46
CA GLU A 22 1.09 6.42 -21.39
C GLU A 22 1.26 5.06 -20.71
N LEU A 23 0.35 4.76 -19.76
CA LEU A 23 0.25 3.46 -19.11
C LEU A 23 -0.20 2.39 -20.10
N LYS A 24 0.55 1.29 -20.18
CA LYS A 24 0.27 0.14 -21.04
C LYS A 24 0.28 -1.18 -20.28
N ALA A 25 -0.25 -2.23 -20.92
CA ALA A 25 -0.28 -3.58 -20.36
C ALA A 25 1.13 -4.12 -20.05
N ASP A 26 2.14 -3.66 -20.75
CA ASP A 26 3.53 -4.04 -20.50
C ASP A 26 4.07 -3.49 -19.17
N ASP A 27 3.54 -2.35 -18.67
CA ASP A 27 3.89 -1.84 -17.36
C ASP A 27 3.35 -2.73 -16.24
N VAL A 28 2.20 -3.38 -16.44
CA VAL A 28 1.67 -4.39 -15.50
C VAL A 28 2.58 -5.60 -15.46
N LEU A 29 2.97 -6.12 -16.62
CA LEU A 29 3.93 -7.23 -16.73
C LEU A 29 5.25 -6.89 -16.04
N PHE A 30 5.78 -5.70 -16.31
CA PHE A 30 7.01 -5.20 -15.67
C PHE A 30 6.86 -5.13 -14.16
N THR A 31 5.78 -4.51 -13.66
CA THR A 31 5.52 -4.35 -12.22
C THR A 31 5.51 -5.69 -11.50
N ILE A 32 4.74 -6.66 -12.01
CA ILE A 32 4.62 -7.97 -11.36
C ILE A 32 5.97 -8.70 -11.35
N ASN A 33 6.72 -8.67 -12.46
CA ASN A 33 8.05 -9.27 -12.48
C ASN A 33 9.02 -8.57 -11.52
N LYS A 34 9.00 -7.23 -11.44
CA LYS A 34 9.84 -6.45 -10.52
C LYS A 34 9.51 -6.74 -9.05
N MET A 35 8.23 -6.86 -8.73
CA MET A 35 7.77 -7.20 -7.37
C MET A 35 8.17 -8.62 -6.96
N MET A 36 8.28 -9.55 -7.91
CA MET A 36 8.69 -10.94 -7.68
C MET A 36 10.20 -11.17 -7.84
N ASP A 37 10.98 -10.15 -8.21
CA ASP A 37 12.43 -10.29 -8.35
C ASP A 37 13.06 -10.64 -6.99
N LYS A 38 13.70 -11.82 -6.94
CA LYS A 38 14.39 -12.30 -5.75
C LYS A 38 15.45 -11.30 -5.22
N LYS A 39 16.12 -10.58 -6.12
CA LYS A 39 17.16 -9.60 -5.77
C LYS A 39 16.58 -8.36 -5.08
N ALA A 40 15.34 -8.02 -5.38
CA ALA A 40 14.66 -6.88 -4.77
C ALA A 40 14.26 -7.15 -3.30
N ALA A 41 14.20 -8.42 -2.87
CA ALA A 41 13.80 -8.86 -1.52
C ALA A 41 12.53 -8.14 -1.02
N ASN A 42 11.55 -7.93 -1.92
CA ASN A 42 10.38 -7.11 -1.65
C ASN A 42 9.46 -7.79 -0.64
N ILE A 43 9.28 -7.16 0.52
CA ILE A 43 8.41 -7.67 1.60
C ILE A 43 6.94 -7.78 1.20
N ASN A 44 6.50 -7.06 0.15
CA ASN A 44 5.14 -7.06 -0.36
C ASN A 44 4.95 -8.06 -1.53
N SER A 45 5.92 -8.91 -1.85
CA SER A 45 5.83 -9.92 -2.91
C SER A 45 4.62 -10.85 -2.74
N TYR A 46 4.18 -11.09 -1.50
CA TYR A 46 3.02 -11.92 -1.17
C TYR A 46 1.73 -11.50 -1.91
N GLN A 47 1.62 -10.24 -2.34
CA GLN A 47 0.49 -9.72 -3.11
C GLN A 47 0.31 -10.40 -4.47
N PHE A 48 1.37 -11.00 -5.01
CA PHE A 48 1.37 -11.60 -6.34
C PHE A 48 1.74 -13.08 -6.34
N GLU A 49 2.02 -13.68 -5.19
CA GLU A 49 2.46 -15.09 -5.08
C GLU A 49 1.45 -16.12 -5.61
N MET A 50 0.15 -15.77 -5.64
CA MET A 50 -0.89 -16.63 -6.19
C MET A 50 -0.86 -16.66 -7.72
N ILE A 51 -0.18 -15.74 -8.40
CA ILE A 51 -0.04 -15.74 -9.86
C ILE A 51 0.88 -16.90 -10.27
N LYS A 52 0.50 -17.64 -11.30
CA LYS A 52 1.25 -18.78 -11.82
C LYS A 52 2.68 -18.38 -12.20
N GLY A 53 3.66 -19.10 -11.70
CA GLY A 53 5.08 -18.82 -11.93
C GLY A 53 5.70 -17.76 -11.01
N ALA A 54 4.92 -17.09 -10.17
CA ALA A 54 5.42 -16.05 -9.28
C ALA A 54 6.41 -16.63 -8.23
N LYS A 55 6.07 -17.75 -7.60
CA LYS A 55 6.94 -18.39 -6.61
C LYS A 55 8.23 -18.94 -7.21
N GLU A 56 8.20 -19.35 -8.46
CA GLU A 56 9.38 -19.81 -9.20
C GLU A 56 10.36 -18.65 -9.43
N VAL A 57 9.86 -17.46 -9.78
CA VAL A 57 10.68 -16.24 -9.93
C VAL A 57 11.27 -15.83 -8.58
N LEU A 58 10.44 -15.75 -7.53
CA LEU A 58 10.88 -15.40 -6.18
C LEU A 58 11.95 -16.38 -5.64
N ALA A 59 11.84 -17.66 -6.01
CA ALA A 59 12.84 -18.67 -5.67
C ALA A 59 14.11 -18.59 -6.54
N GLY A 60 14.12 -17.78 -7.61
CA GLY A 60 15.21 -17.69 -8.58
C GLY A 60 15.28 -18.89 -9.55
N LYS A 61 14.16 -19.58 -9.77
CA LYS A 61 14.03 -20.74 -10.67
C LYS A 61 13.48 -20.37 -12.05
N ALA A 62 12.98 -19.13 -12.20
CA ALA A 62 12.49 -18.57 -13.45
C ALA A 62 12.77 -17.06 -13.48
N ASP A 63 12.92 -16.52 -14.69
CA ASP A 63 13.20 -15.09 -14.91
C ASP A 63 11.93 -14.26 -15.02
N LYS A 64 10.77 -14.87 -15.32
CA LYS A 64 9.51 -14.19 -15.54
C LYS A 64 8.33 -14.96 -14.97
N VAL A 65 7.33 -14.22 -14.50
CA VAL A 65 6.07 -14.77 -14.01
C VAL A 65 5.22 -15.26 -15.18
N SER A 66 5.09 -16.58 -15.35
CA SER A 66 4.43 -17.21 -16.50
C SER A 66 2.92 -16.98 -16.56
N GLY A 67 2.30 -16.60 -15.44
CA GLY A 67 0.88 -16.31 -15.34
C GLY A 67 0.47 -14.93 -15.80
N VAL A 68 1.40 -14.07 -16.24
CA VAL A 68 1.11 -12.74 -16.78
C VAL A 68 1.27 -12.76 -18.29
N LYS A 69 0.21 -12.46 -19.01
CA LYS A 69 0.21 -12.41 -20.49
C LYS A 69 -0.32 -11.08 -20.97
N VAL A 70 0.50 -10.33 -21.69
CA VAL A 70 0.08 -9.15 -22.45
C VAL A 70 -0.58 -9.64 -23.73
N ILE A 71 -1.84 -9.27 -23.95
CA ILE A 71 -2.64 -9.63 -25.14
C ILE A 71 -2.49 -8.56 -26.20
N ASP A 72 -2.62 -7.29 -25.79
CA ASP A 72 -2.39 -6.10 -26.58
C ASP A 72 -1.94 -4.95 -25.67
N ASP A 73 -1.73 -3.76 -26.22
CA ASP A 73 -1.24 -2.57 -25.47
C ASP A 73 -2.09 -2.23 -24.22
N TYR A 74 -3.36 -2.65 -24.15
CA TYR A 74 -4.29 -2.28 -23.10
C TYR A 74 -5.00 -3.47 -22.47
N THR A 75 -4.59 -4.70 -22.83
CA THR A 75 -5.22 -5.92 -22.32
C THR A 75 -4.18 -6.84 -21.72
N VAL A 76 -4.35 -7.17 -20.44
CA VAL A 76 -3.50 -8.15 -19.74
C VAL A 76 -4.35 -9.28 -19.16
N GLU A 77 -3.90 -10.52 -19.32
CA GLU A 77 -4.48 -11.70 -18.69
C GLU A 77 -3.58 -12.16 -17.55
N LEU A 78 -4.17 -12.33 -16.37
CA LEU A 78 -3.50 -12.91 -15.21
C LEU A 78 -4.07 -14.32 -14.95
N THR A 79 -3.18 -15.31 -14.83
CA THR A 79 -3.55 -16.70 -14.51
C THR A 79 -3.03 -17.02 -13.11
N LEU A 80 -3.91 -17.49 -12.24
CA LEU A 80 -3.56 -17.92 -10.88
C LEU A 80 -3.14 -19.39 -10.85
N SER A 81 -2.35 -19.76 -9.86
CA SER A 81 -1.96 -21.16 -9.59
C SER A 81 -3.10 -21.96 -8.91
N TYR A 82 -3.99 -21.25 -8.21
CA TYR A 82 -5.16 -21.80 -7.53
C TYR A 82 -6.23 -20.71 -7.40
N PRO A 83 -7.52 -21.07 -7.26
CA PRO A 83 -8.58 -20.09 -7.07
C PRO A 83 -8.36 -19.32 -5.76
N TYR A 84 -8.33 -18.00 -5.85
CA TYR A 84 -8.10 -17.11 -4.71
C TYR A 84 -9.15 -15.99 -4.68
N ALA A 85 -10.19 -16.16 -3.87
CA ALA A 85 -11.32 -15.23 -3.83
C ALA A 85 -10.93 -13.78 -3.52
N PRO A 86 -9.95 -13.48 -2.63
CA PRO A 86 -9.54 -12.09 -2.35
C PRO A 86 -8.69 -11.45 -3.45
N PHE A 87 -8.38 -12.12 -4.56
CA PHE A 87 -7.43 -11.65 -5.56
C PHE A 87 -7.71 -10.22 -6.06
N LEU A 88 -8.95 -9.93 -6.46
CA LEU A 88 -9.29 -8.58 -6.95
C LEU A 88 -9.16 -7.52 -5.85
N ALA A 89 -9.52 -7.86 -4.62
CA ALA A 89 -9.35 -6.96 -3.49
C ALA A 89 -7.87 -6.71 -3.18
N SER A 90 -6.99 -7.73 -3.31
CA SER A 90 -5.55 -7.54 -3.10
C SER A 90 -4.93 -6.54 -4.08
N LEU A 91 -5.43 -6.47 -5.31
CA LEU A 91 -4.96 -5.52 -6.33
C LEU A 91 -5.34 -4.05 -6.03
N THR A 92 -6.23 -3.79 -5.07
CA THR A 92 -6.56 -2.42 -4.64
C THR A 92 -5.60 -1.86 -3.59
N SER A 93 -4.68 -2.67 -3.10
CA SER A 93 -3.70 -2.26 -2.10
C SER A 93 -2.56 -1.44 -2.71
N ALA A 94 -1.95 -0.54 -1.91
CA ALA A 94 -0.85 0.31 -2.37
C ALA A 94 0.33 -0.48 -2.98
N PRO A 95 0.76 -1.65 -2.44
CA PRO A 95 1.82 -2.45 -3.05
C PRO A 95 1.51 -3.00 -4.45
N ALA A 96 0.23 -2.99 -4.86
CA ALA A 96 -0.17 -3.42 -6.20
C ALA A 96 -0.21 -2.27 -7.23
N SER A 97 0.27 -1.08 -6.86
CA SER A 97 0.39 0.06 -7.79
C SER A 97 1.32 -0.27 -8.94
N ILE A 98 0.93 0.15 -10.16
CA ILE A 98 1.70 -0.13 -11.37
C ILE A 98 2.86 0.84 -11.48
N PHE A 99 4.06 0.32 -11.71
CA PHE A 99 5.29 1.10 -11.89
C PHE A 99 5.46 1.56 -13.34
N ASN A 100 5.92 2.78 -13.51
CA ASN A 100 6.45 3.20 -14.80
C ASN A 100 7.83 2.55 -14.99
N ARG A 101 7.98 1.72 -16.04
CA ARG A 101 9.21 0.97 -16.29
C ARG A 101 10.42 1.88 -16.40
N LYS A 102 10.32 2.94 -17.20
CA LYS A 102 11.42 3.87 -17.45
C LYS A 102 11.87 4.55 -16.16
N ALA A 103 10.93 5.03 -15.35
CA ALA A 103 11.26 5.66 -14.07
C ALA A 103 11.98 4.71 -13.11
N VAL A 104 11.60 3.42 -13.10
CA VAL A 104 12.30 2.40 -12.27
C VAL A 104 13.70 2.10 -12.80
N GLU A 105 13.85 1.92 -14.12
CA GLU A 105 15.12 1.54 -14.75
C GLU A 105 16.13 2.69 -14.71
N GLU A 106 15.72 3.93 -15.01
CA GLU A 106 16.58 5.12 -14.97
C GLU A 106 16.84 5.61 -13.53
N GLY A 107 15.85 5.51 -12.66
CA GLY A 107 15.96 5.97 -11.28
C GLY A 107 16.80 5.05 -10.39
N GLY A 108 16.79 3.75 -10.64
CA GLY A 108 17.51 2.78 -9.81
C GLY A 108 17.19 2.96 -8.31
N ASP A 109 18.21 3.22 -7.50
CA ASP A 109 18.05 3.44 -6.04
C ASP A 109 17.33 4.75 -5.69
N LYS A 110 17.14 5.65 -6.63
CA LYS A 110 16.39 6.90 -6.44
C LYS A 110 14.87 6.69 -6.61
N PHE A 111 14.45 5.59 -7.24
CA PHE A 111 13.03 5.28 -7.39
C PHE A 111 12.35 5.17 -6.01
N GLY A 112 11.26 5.91 -5.82
CA GLY A 112 10.55 6.00 -4.54
C GLY A 112 11.01 7.14 -3.62
N PHE A 113 12.12 7.82 -3.95
CA PHE A 113 12.71 8.90 -3.13
C PHE A 113 12.87 10.21 -3.90
N ASP A 114 13.19 10.15 -5.16
CA ASP A 114 13.41 11.30 -6.03
C ASP A 114 12.13 11.59 -6.84
N PRO A 115 11.64 12.84 -6.86
CA PRO A 115 10.44 13.22 -7.62
C PRO A 115 10.50 12.91 -9.12
N GLU A 116 11.67 12.96 -9.71
CA GLU A 116 11.88 12.67 -11.13
C GLU A 116 11.52 11.22 -11.47
N TYR A 117 11.81 10.30 -10.54
CA TYR A 117 11.62 8.86 -10.75
C TYR A 117 10.43 8.27 -9.97
N THR A 118 9.85 9.02 -9.02
CA THR A 118 8.68 8.57 -8.25
C THR A 118 7.40 8.99 -8.94
N VAL A 119 7.07 8.32 -10.03
CA VAL A 119 5.93 8.66 -10.89
C VAL A 119 4.86 7.57 -10.84
N GLY A 120 3.61 8.01 -10.78
CA GLY A 120 2.42 7.15 -10.81
C GLY A 120 1.37 7.75 -11.74
N THR A 121 0.16 7.19 -11.71
CA THR A 121 -0.99 7.67 -12.49
C THR A 121 -2.07 8.33 -11.60
N GLY A 122 -1.73 8.68 -10.36
CA GLY A 122 -2.66 9.20 -9.37
C GLY A 122 -3.04 10.68 -9.56
N TYR A 123 -4.08 11.12 -8.85
CA TYR A 123 -4.52 12.53 -8.83
C TYR A 123 -3.57 13.47 -8.08
N MET A 124 -2.61 12.92 -7.35
CA MET A 124 -1.51 13.64 -6.71
C MET A 124 -0.19 13.06 -7.16
N LYS A 125 0.77 13.91 -7.47
CA LYS A 125 2.15 13.54 -7.78
C LYS A 125 3.09 13.91 -6.65
N PHE A 126 4.11 13.11 -6.48
CA PHE A 126 5.17 13.33 -5.50
C PHE A 126 5.96 14.60 -5.88
N LYS A 127 6.13 15.49 -4.93
CA LYS A 127 6.87 16.73 -5.10
C LYS A 127 8.24 16.67 -4.46
N ASP A 128 8.28 16.34 -3.17
CA ASP A 128 9.50 16.23 -2.39
C ASP A 128 9.27 15.47 -1.09
N TRP A 129 10.36 15.00 -0.50
CA TRP A 129 10.40 14.36 0.81
C TRP A 129 11.60 14.85 1.60
N THR A 130 11.36 15.48 2.73
CA THR A 130 12.38 15.74 3.74
C THR A 130 12.30 14.62 4.77
N GLN A 131 13.32 13.76 4.81
CA GLN A 131 13.35 12.61 5.69
C GLN A 131 13.02 12.99 7.13
N ASP A 132 12.23 12.17 7.80
CA ASP A 132 11.76 12.35 9.19
C ASP A 132 10.97 13.62 9.46
N LYS A 133 10.69 14.44 8.46
CA LYS A 133 9.99 15.70 8.62
C LYS A 133 8.66 15.75 7.86
N GLU A 134 8.70 15.68 6.53
CA GLU A 134 7.48 15.84 5.73
C GLU A 134 7.58 15.22 4.33
N ILE A 135 6.43 14.86 3.80
CA ILE A 135 6.24 14.48 2.39
C ILE A 135 5.25 15.46 1.78
N ASN A 136 5.61 16.04 0.64
CA ASN A 136 4.78 16.96 -0.11
C ASN A 136 4.30 16.33 -1.43
N LEU A 137 2.99 16.41 -1.66
CA LEU A 137 2.36 16.03 -2.91
C LEU A 137 1.70 17.25 -3.53
N VAL A 138 1.66 17.30 -4.86
CA VAL A 138 0.94 18.35 -5.61
C VAL A 138 -0.08 17.71 -6.55
N ARG A 139 -1.15 18.44 -6.85
CA ARG A 139 -2.21 17.99 -7.74
C ARG A 139 -1.69 17.70 -9.14
N THR A 140 -2.23 16.64 -9.75
CA THR A 140 -2.08 16.31 -11.18
C THR A 140 -3.25 16.95 -11.92
N ASP A 141 -2.98 17.99 -12.73
CA ASP A 141 -4.05 18.73 -13.40
C ASP A 141 -4.62 17.96 -14.61
N ASP A 142 -3.83 17.10 -15.25
CA ASP A 142 -4.23 16.23 -16.37
C ASP A 142 -4.59 14.79 -15.92
N TYR A 143 -5.09 14.65 -14.70
CA TYR A 143 -5.57 13.38 -14.19
C TYR A 143 -6.73 12.84 -15.04
N PHE A 144 -6.72 11.54 -15.35
CA PHE A 144 -7.66 10.88 -16.26
C PHE A 144 -9.12 10.79 -15.77
N ASN A 145 -9.38 11.13 -14.52
CA ASN A 145 -10.71 11.32 -13.92
C ASN A 145 -10.85 12.77 -13.42
N ASP A 146 -11.82 13.01 -12.54
CA ASP A 146 -11.98 14.31 -11.90
C ASP A 146 -10.72 14.67 -11.09
N PRO A 147 -10.12 15.82 -11.33
CA PRO A 147 -8.95 16.25 -10.60
C PRO A 147 -9.26 16.51 -9.13
N ALA A 148 -8.26 16.40 -8.28
CA ALA A 148 -8.42 16.75 -6.87
C ALA A 148 -8.86 18.22 -6.72
N LYS A 149 -9.77 18.49 -5.76
CA LYS A 149 -10.24 19.86 -5.48
C LYS A 149 -9.21 20.69 -4.72
N ILE A 150 -8.23 20.03 -4.08
CA ILE A 150 -7.13 20.67 -3.35
C ILE A 150 -5.88 20.70 -4.22
N SER A 151 -5.00 21.69 -4.00
CA SER A 151 -3.78 21.92 -4.78
C SER A 151 -2.64 20.97 -4.42
N GLY A 152 -2.66 20.40 -3.23
CA GLY A 152 -1.63 19.48 -2.74
C GLY A 152 -1.93 18.96 -1.34
N VAL A 153 -1.07 18.08 -0.87
CA VAL A 153 -1.11 17.51 0.49
C VAL A 153 0.28 17.55 1.08
N ARG A 154 0.39 17.99 2.33
CA ARG A 154 1.62 17.94 3.11
C ARG A 154 1.44 16.99 4.27
N TYR A 155 2.15 15.88 4.27
CA TYR A 155 2.19 14.93 5.36
C TYR A 155 3.32 15.30 6.31
N LEU A 156 3.00 15.70 7.53
CA LEU A 156 3.97 15.95 8.59
C LEU A 156 4.24 14.64 9.34
N MET A 157 5.51 14.37 9.62
CA MET A 157 5.97 13.12 10.23
C MET A 157 6.63 13.40 11.59
N ASN A 158 6.71 12.36 12.42
CA ASN A 158 7.41 12.38 13.72
C ASN A 158 6.98 13.48 14.70
N ILE A 159 5.71 13.92 14.61
CA ILE A 159 5.12 14.87 15.56
C ILE A 159 4.50 14.07 16.71
N ASP A 160 4.88 14.39 17.95
CA ASP A 160 4.26 13.77 19.12
C ASP A 160 2.77 14.11 19.24
N LYS A 161 2.03 13.29 19.98
CA LYS A 161 0.56 13.40 20.06
C LYS A 161 0.08 14.74 20.63
N SER A 162 0.77 15.29 21.59
CA SER A 162 0.39 16.57 22.25
C SER A 162 0.64 17.76 21.33
N THR A 163 1.78 17.81 20.68
CA THR A 163 2.12 18.84 19.69
C THR A 163 1.15 18.78 18.49
N ARG A 164 0.88 17.59 17.95
CA ARG A 164 -0.07 17.41 16.85
C ARG A 164 -1.48 17.90 17.21
N ARG A 165 -1.92 17.63 18.45
CA ARG A 165 -3.21 18.13 18.96
C ARG A 165 -3.22 19.67 18.98
N MET A 166 -2.20 20.32 19.53
CA MET A 166 -2.11 21.78 19.57
C MET A 166 -2.09 22.39 18.16
N MET A 167 -1.33 21.81 17.25
CA MET A 167 -1.30 22.25 15.85
C MET A 167 -2.67 22.17 15.18
N PHE A 168 -3.42 21.11 15.43
CA PHE A 168 -4.77 20.94 14.90
C PHE A 168 -5.75 21.97 15.50
N GLU A 169 -5.74 22.14 16.80
CA GLU A 169 -6.60 23.11 17.52
C GLU A 169 -6.26 24.58 17.12
N ASN A 170 -5.01 24.84 16.74
CA ASN A 170 -4.57 26.15 16.23
C ASN A 170 -4.84 26.35 14.72
N GLY A 171 -5.38 25.34 14.01
CA GLY A 171 -5.64 25.41 12.58
C GLY A 171 -4.41 25.23 11.68
N GLU A 172 -3.32 24.69 12.21
CA GLU A 172 -2.09 24.39 11.46
C GLU A 172 -2.18 23.03 10.73
N LEU A 173 -3.14 22.17 11.12
CA LEU A 173 -3.45 20.89 10.49
C LEU A 173 -4.91 20.83 10.09
N ASP A 174 -5.17 20.37 8.87
CA ASP A 174 -6.54 20.12 8.36
C ASP A 174 -7.09 18.76 8.80
N TYR A 175 -6.22 17.83 9.15
CA TYR A 175 -6.56 16.46 9.54
C TYR A 175 -5.63 15.94 10.64
N MET A 176 -6.22 15.24 11.60
CA MET A 176 -5.50 14.58 12.68
C MET A 176 -6.17 13.23 13.00
N PRO A 177 -5.42 12.12 13.09
CA PRO A 177 -5.95 10.87 13.63
C PRO A 177 -6.22 11.00 15.14
N ILE A 178 -7.39 10.56 15.58
CA ILE A 178 -7.84 10.57 16.96
C ILE A 178 -7.73 9.16 17.53
N ASP A 179 -7.03 9.00 18.64
CA ASP A 179 -7.01 7.77 19.41
C ASP A 179 -8.06 7.79 20.54
N LYS A 180 -8.26 6.64 21.19
CA LYS A 180 -9.26 6.48 22.25
C LYS A 180 -9.07 7.45 23.42
N THR A 181 -7.82 7.84 23.72
CA THR A 181 -7.51 8.70 24.89
C THR A 181 -8.06 10.12 24.78
N ILE A 182 -8.21 10.62 23.54
CA ILE A 182 -8.71 11.98 23.27
C ILE A 182 -10.09 11.97 22.60
N TYR A 183 -10.65 10.79 22.29
CA TYR A 183 -11.92 10.66 21.58
C TYR A 183 -13.06 11.40 22.29
N ASP A 184 -13.22 11.19 23.58
CA ASP A 184 -14.31 11.79 24.37
C ASP A 184 -14.24 13.33 24.44
N THR A 185 -13.03 13.89 24.30
CA THR A 185 -12.84 15.34 24.22
C THR A 185 -13.51 15.89 22.97
N TYR A 186 -13.30 15.25 21.80
CA TYR A 186 -13.79 15.78 20.54
C TYR A 186 -15.23 15.39 20.22
N VAL A 187 -15.69 14.20 20.64
CA VAL A 187 -17.07 13.75 20.38
C VAL A 187 -18.11 14.55 21.15
N ASN A 188 -17.75 15.09 22.32
CA ASN A 188 -18.62 15.88 23.16
C ASN A 188 -18.46 17.40 22.95
N ASP A 189 -17.44 17.84 22.25
CA ASP A 189 -17.19 19.26 21.98
C ASP A 189 -18.07 19.76 20.83
N PRO A 190 -18.90 20.80 21.06
CA PRO A 190 -19.78 21.36 20.03
C PRO A 190 -19.01 21.85 18.79
N LEU A 191 -17.75 22.25 18.92
CA LEU A 191 -16.91 22.77 17.84
C LEU A 191 -16.47 21.64 16.87
N TRP A 192 -16.20 20.44 17.42
CA TRP A 192 -15.54 19.37 16.67
C TRP A 192 -16.42 18.15 16.35
N LYS A 193 -17.50 17.93 17.13
CA LYS A 193 -18.34 16.71 17.04
C LYS A 193 -18.84 16.39 15.63
N ASP A 194 -19.14 17.43 14.84
CA ASP A 194 -19.68 17.27 13.48
C ASP A 194 -18.58 17.09 12.42
N ASN A 195 -17.30 17.24 12.81
CA ASN A 195 -16.12 17.07 11.94
C ASN A 195 -15.43 15.70 12.11
N LEU A 196 -16.01 14.81 12.92
CA LEU A 196 -15.46 13.48 13.17
C LEU A 196 -15.79 12.52 12.02
N ILE A 197 -14.75 11.99 11.40
CA ILE A 197 -14.86 10.92 10.42
C ILE A 197 -14.61 9.58 11.12
N LYS A 198 -15.66 8.76 11.24
CA LYS A 198 -15.58 7.41 11.82
C LYS A 198 -15.53 6.39 10.70
N PHE A 199 -14.58 5.49 10.76
CA PHE A 199 -14.52 4.35 9.85
C PHE A 199 -14.15 3.09 10.63
N LEU A 200 -14.70 1.97 10.17
CA LEU A 200 -14.33 0.67 10.70
C LEU A 200 -13.00 0.23 10.07
N ALA A 201 -11.95 0.21 10.87
CA ALA A 201 -10.69 -0.40 10.47
C ALA A 201 -10.67 -1.86 10.96
N PRO A 202 -10.74 -2.86 10.07
CA PRO A 202 -10.55 -4.24 10.47
C PRO A 202 -9.07 -4.44 10.84
N SER A 203 -8.79 -4.35 12.14
CA SER A 203 -7.44 -4.53 12.69
C SER A 203 -7.46 -5.64 13.73
N MET A 204 -6.35 -6.31 13.90
CA MET A 204 -6.15 -7.33 14.92
C MET A 204 -4.79 -7.09 15.57
N ASP A 205 -4.79 -6.93 16.88
CA ASP A 205 -3.57 -6.90 17.67
C ASP A 205 -3.20 -8.33 18.07
N TYR A 206 -1.94 -8.70 17.85
CA TYR A 206 -1.45 -10.03 18.16
C TYR A 206 0.01 -10.05 18.58
N LEU A 207 0.37 -11.05 19.36
CA LEU A 207 1.76 -11.34 19.71
C LEU A 207 2.32 -12.36 18.72
N ILE A 208 3.46 -12.03 18.12
CA ILE A 208 4.22 -12.94 17.28
C ILE A 208 5.33 -13.55 18.11
N PHE A 209 5.40 -14.88 18.13
CA PHE A 209 6.50 -15.58 18.75
C PHE A 209 7.61 -15.86 17.73
N ASN A 210 8.84 -15.45 18.03
CA ASN A 210 10.00 -15.86 17.25
C ASN A 210 10.29 -17.34 17.50
N GLN A 211 9.85 -18.21 16.61
CA GLN A 211 10.00 -19.65 16.76
C GLN A 211 11.45 -20.14 16.56
N ASN A 212 12.37 -19.29 16.13
CA ASN A 212 13.80 -19.60 16.10
C ASN A 212 14.45 -19.45 17.50
N ASP A 213 13.79 -18.81 18.45
CA ASP A 213 14.21 -18.80 19.85
C ASP A 213 13.93 -20.16 20.49
N PRO A 214 14.91 -20.79 21.17
CA PRO A 214 14.76 -22.14 21.73
C PRO A 214 13.62 -22.27 22.77
N ASN A 215 13.26 -21.20 23.48
CA ASN A 215 12.16 -21.21 24.42
C ASN A 215 10.82 -21.04 23.68
N MET A 216 10.77 -20.08 22.75
CA MET A 216 9.55 -19.81 21.97
C MET A 216 9.25 -20.94 20.95
N ALA A 217 10.23 -21.77 20.59
CA ALA A 217 10.01 -22.99 19.83
C ALA A 217 9.12 -24.03 20.56
N LYS A 218 9.11 -24.00 21.90
CA LYS A 218 8.31 -24.92 22.72
C LYS A 218 6.84 -24.49 22.74
N VAL A 219 5.96 -25.41 22.34
CA VAL A 219 4.52 -25.16 22.27
C VAL A 219 3.93 -24.76 23.63
N ASP A 220 4.35 -25.45 24.68
CA ASP A 220 3.85 -25.22 26.05
C ASP A 220 4.14 -23.82 26.56
N ILE A 221 5.32 -23.26 26.22
CA ILE A 221 5.68 -21.89 26.57
C ILE A 221 4.77 -20.89 25.83
N ARG A 222 4.57 -21.08 24.53
CA ARG A 222 3.67 -20.21 23.76
C ARG A 222 2.22 -20.27 24.29
N GLN A 223 1.74 -21.47 24.65
CA GLN A 223 0.42 -21.64 25.27
C GLN A 223 0.33 -20.98 26.65
N ALA A 224 1.37 -21.10 27.47
CA ALA A 224 1.42 -20.44 28.78
C ALA A 224 1.34 -18.91 28.63
N VAL A 225 2.12 -18.30 27.74
CA VAL A 225 2.05 -16.86 27.46
C VAL A 225 0.66 -16.47 26.96
N THR A 226 0.08 -17.24 26.04
CA THR A 226 -1.27 -16.96 25.51
C THR A 226 -2.35 -17.00 26.60
N LYS A 227 -2.25 -17.93 27.55
CA LYS A 227 -3.20 -18.06 28.67
C LYS A 227 -2.98 -17.00 29.74
N ALA A 228 -1.78 -16.46 29.88
CA ALA A 228 -1.47 -15.39 30.83
C ALA A 228 -2.07 -14.02 30.43
N ILE A 229 -2.41 -13.84 29.16
CA ILE A 229 -3.01 -12.59 28.66
C ILE A 229 -4.50 -12.58 28.99
N ASN A 230 -4.92 -11.61 29.80
CA ASN A 230 -6.33 -11.34 30.02
C ASN A 230 -6.90 -10.51 28.86
N ARG A 231 -7.53 -11.19 27.92
CA ARG A 231 -8.09 -10.55 26.70
C ARG A 231 -9.26 -9.61 27.01
N GLU A 232 -10.02 -9.87 28.08
CA GLU A 232 -11.15 -9.01 28.47
C GLU A 232 -10.65 -7.65 28.93
N VAL A 233 -9.63 -7.63 29.79
CA VAL A 233 -9.00 -6.37 30.24
C VAL A 233 -8.38 -5.63 29.05
N PHE A 234 -7.67 -6.35 28.16
CA PHE A 234 -7.06 -5.74 26.96
C PHE A 234 -8.09 -5.11 26.03
N ASN A 235 -9.25 -5.73 25.84
CA ASN A 235 -10.32 -5.19 24.98
C ASN A 235 -11.07 -4.00 25.61
N GLN A 236 -10.93 -3.77 26.92
CA GLN A 236 -11.56 -2.64 27.62
C GLN A 236 -10.68 -1.37 27.62
N THR A 237 -9.39 -1.52 27.36
CA THR A 237 -8.42 -0.42 27.25
C THR A 237 -8.28 0.09 25.84
#